data_2c1c9e10fe050ec26331f1e9c2f0e29e
#
_entry.id   2c1c9e10fe050ec26331f1e9c2f0e29e
#
_cell.length_a   1.000
_cell.length_b   1.000
_cell.length_c   1.000
_cell.angle_alpha   90.00
_cell.angle_beta   90.00
_cell.angle_gamma   90.00
#
_symmetry.space_group_name_H-M   'P 1'
#
loop_
_entity.id
_entity.type
_entity.pdbx_description
1 polymer ?
#
loop_
_entity_poly.entity_id
_entity_poly.type
_entity_poly.pdbx_seq_one_letter_code
_entity_poly.pdbx_strand_id
1 'polypeptide(L)'
;DTIVLTGDHSWGRNLDEAQEDLNFIKNLPGRKILLRGNHDMFWDAKKTQKLNNLFQGKLEFLQNNFYNYQDYALVGTKGYCYEGKDSIEHFFKLRTREIDRLRVSFEAARTAGYDKFIIFLHYPPTTIGEQDSPFTKIALEYNVSKVIYSHCHGKERFDDSFKGYVDGIEYKLVSGDYLNFKPELILP
;
A
#
# COMPACT_ATOMS: atom_id res chain seq x y z
N ASP A 1 -15.25 12.53 0.95
CA ASP A 1 -13.84 12.33 0.61
C ASP A 1 -13.41 10.89 0.94
N THR A 2 -12.46 10.36 0.20
CA THR A 2 -11.82 9.06 0.44
C THR A 2 -10.35 9.28 0.80
N ILE A 3 -9.89 8.62 1.87
CA ILE A 3 -8.47 8.61 2.24
C ILE A 3 -7.92 7.19 2.18
N VAL A 4 -6.72 7.02 1.63
CA VAL A 4 -5.97 5.77 1.68
C VAL A 4 -4.84 5.94 2.69
N LEU A 5 -4.82 5.10 3.69
CA LEU A 5 -3.78 5.05 4.71
C LEU A 5 -2.80 3.92 4.35
N THR A 6 -1.55 4.28 4.14
CA THR A 6 -0.56 3.41 3.47
C THR A 6 0.25 2.54 4.42
N GLY A 7 -0.33 2.16 5.55
CA GLY A 7 0.25 1.18 6.48
C GLY A 7 0.74 1.76 7.80
N ASP A 8 1.10 0.85 8.72
CA ASP A 8 1.58 1.13 10.08
C ASP A 8 0.58 1.91 10.93
N HIS A 9 -0.67 1.41 10.96
CA HIS A 9 -1.79 2.02 11.67
C HIS A 9 -1.75 1.75 13.16
N SER A 10 -1.18 0.62 13.59
CA SER A 10 -1.09 0.19 14.98
C SER A 10 0.13 -0.70 15.22
N TRP A 11 0.69 -0.58 16.42
CA TRP A 11 1.74 -1.47 16.92
C TRP A 11 1.18 -2.65 17.72
N GLY A 12 -0.15 -2.78 17.78
CA GLY A 12 -0.84 -3.90 18.41
C GLY A 12 -0.49 -5.23 17.73
N ARG A 13 -0.19 -6.25 18.54
CA ARG A 13 0.16 -7.61 18.05
C ARG A 13 -1.05 -8.43 17.62
N ASN A 14 -2.21 -8.05 18.12
CA ASN A 14 -3.48 -8.67 17.84
C ASN A 14 -4.58 -7.59 17.75
N LEU A 15 -5.79 -8.01 17.39
CA LEU A 15 -6.89 -7.08 17.15
C LEU A 15 -7.32 -6.32 18.41
N ASP A 16 -7.25 -6.96 19.58
CA ASP A 16 -7.65 -6.31 20.84
C ASP A 16 -6.69 -5.17 21.19
N GLU A 17 -5.38 -5.38 21.02
CA GLU A 17 -4.36 -4.35 21.24
C GLU A 17 -4.45 -3.21 20.21
N ALA A 18 -4.86 -3.50 18.96
CA ALA A 18 -5.02 -2.51 17.90
C ALA A 18 -6.35 -1.76 17.96
N GLN A 19 -7.27 -2.14 18.85
CA GLN A 19 -8.65 -1.69 18.81
C GLN A 19 -8.81 -0.17 19.01
N GLU A 20 -8.02 0.43 19.88
CA GLU A 20 -8.09 1.88 20.15
C GLU A 20 -7.68 2.67 18.89
N ASP A 21 -6.56 2.30 18.26
CA ASP A 21 -6.07 2.93 17.03
C ASP A 21 -7.09 2.80 15.90
N LEU A 22 -7.61 1.58 15.69
CA LEU A 22 -8.62 1.32 14.68
C LEU A 22 -9.95 2.04 14.95
N ASN A 23 -10.36 2.17 16.21
CA ASN A 23 -11.53 2.96 16.60
C ASN A 23 -11.31 4.45 16.34
N PHE A 24 -10.12 4.97 16.64
CA PHE A 24 -9.78 6.36 16.32
C PHE A 24 -9.93 6.61 14.81
N ILE A 25 -9.29 5.79 13.97
CA ILE A 25 -9.36 5.91 12.51
C ILE A 25 -10.81 5.76 12.01
N LYS A 26 -11.55 4.78 12.53
CA LYS A 26 -12.95 4.53 12.19
C LYS A 26 -13.84 5.75 12.38
N ASN A 27 -13.59 6.53 13.44
CA ASN A 27 -14.39 7.69 13.81
C ASN A 27 -14.02 8.97 13.03
N LEU A 28 -12.93 8.97 12.28
CA LEU A 28 -12.61 10.08 11.37
C LEU A 28 -13.66 10.19 10.26
N PRO A 29 -13.92 11.39 9.73
CA PRO A 29 -14.87 11.57 8.64
C PRO A 29 -14.40 10.94 7.33
N GLY A 30 -15.33 10.66 6.42
CA GLY A 30 -15.07 10.15 5.09
C GLY A 30 -14.81 8.64 5.03
N ARG A 31 -14.58 8.14 3.82
CA ARG A 31 -14.24 6.75 3.53
C ARG A 31 -12.77 6.49 3.84
N LYS A 32 -12.45 5.39 4.52
CA LYS A 32 -11.08 5.02 4.90
C LYS A 32 -10.72 3.66 4.31
N ILE A 33 -9.68 3.66 3.47
CA ILE A 33 -9.08 2.44 2.92
C ILE A 33 -7.71 2.28 3.58
N LEU A 34 -7.49 1.14 4.22
CA LEU A 34 -6.27 0.83 4.96
C LEU A 34 -5.45 -0.19 4.19
N LEU A 35 -4.19 0.12 3.93
CA LEU A 35 -3.20 -0.80 3.41
C LEU A 35 -2.36 -1.35 4.57
N ARG A 36 -1.98 -2.62 4.53
CA ARG A 36 -1.15 -3.22 5.58
C ARG A 36 0.28 -2.71 5.55
N GLY A 37 0.81 -2.28 6.71
CA GLY A 37 2.23 -1.99 6.92
C GLY A 37 2.99 -3.15 7.55
N ASN A 38 4.25 -2.93 7.91
CA ASN A 38 5.06 -3.95 8.57
C ASN A 38 4.81 -4.02 10.10
N HIS A 39 4.34 -2.93 10.71
CA HIS A 39 3.97 -2.90 12.12
C HIS A 39 2.52 -3.32 12.39
N ASP A 40 1.68 -3.45 11.37
CA ASP A 40 0.29 -3.92 11.52
C ASP A 40 0.23 -5.43 11.78
N MET A 41 0.79 -5.89 12.91
CA MET A 41 0.89 -7.30 13.28
C MET A 41 -0.46 -7.94 13.56
N PHE A 42 -1.46 -7.16 13.97
CA PHE A 42 -2.85 -7.59 14.17
C PHE A 42 -3.51 -8.12 12.88
N TRP A 43 -2.97 -7.72 11.72
CA TRP A 43 -3.55 -8.00 10.42
C TRP A 43 -2.75 -9.08 9.66
N ASP A 44 -3.25 -10.30 9.70
CA ASP A 44 -2.81 -11.38 8.80
C ASP A 44 -3.48 -11.19 7.42
N ALA A 45 -2.68 -11.09 6.36
CA ALA A 45 -3.17 -10.91 4.99
C ALA A 45 -4.20 -11.98 4.54
N LYS A 46 -4.14 -13.19 5.12
CA LYS A 46 -5.13 -14.26 4.86
C LYS A 46 -6.48 -14.00 5.53
N LYS A 47 -6.54 -13.09 6.49
CA LYS A 47 -7.73 -12.76 7.27
C LYS A 47 -8.35 -11.42 6.86
N THR A 48 -7.91 -10.80 5.77
CA THR A 48 -8.40 -9.50 5.29
C THR A 48 -9.92 -9.48 5.16
N GLN A 49 -10.52 -10.51 4.57
CA GLN A 49 -11.98 -10.60 4.45
C GLN A 49 -12.68 -10.63 5.81
N LYS A 50 -12.09 -11.28 6.82
CA LYS A 50 -12.64 -11.28 8.18
C LYS A 50 -12.64 -9.88 8.79
N LEU A 51 -11.57 -9.09 8.57
CA LEU A 51 -11.51 -7.70 9.02
C LEU A 51 -12.55 -6.84 8.29
N ASN A 52 -12.68 -6.96 6.97
CA ASN A 52 -13.70 -6.25 6.21
C ASN A 52 -15.11 -6.55 6.72
N ASN A 53 -15.41 -7.80 7.01
CA ASN A 53 -16.69 -8.19 7.57
C ASN A 53 -16.91 -7.62 8.98
N LEU A 54 -15.87 -7.57 9.81
CA LEU A 54 -15.95 -7.06 11.17
C LEU A 54 -16.24 -5.55 11.20
N PHE A 55 -15.58 -4.78 10.32
CA PHE A 55 -15.73 -3.32 10.29
C PHE A 55 -16.85 -2.82 9.38
N GLN A 56 -17.50 -3.70 8.61
CA GLN A 56 -18.72 -3.44 7.83
C GLN A 56 -18.65 -2.16 6.98
N GLY A 57 -17.55 -1.95 6.25
CA GLY A 57 -17.33 -0.78 5.40
C GLY A 57 -16.98 0.52 6.13
N LYS A 58 -16.94 0.55 7.46
CA LYS A 58 -16.43 1.69 8.22
C LYS A 58 -14.92 1.85 8.11
N LEU A 59 -14.22 0.73 8.01
CA LEU A 59 -12.83 0.60 7.56
C LEU A 59 -12.78 -0.45 6.46
N GLU A 60 -12.11 -0.14 5.37
CA GLU A 60 -11.91 -1.03 4.24
C GLU A 60 -10.44 -1.45 4.17
N PHE A 61 -10.17 -2.75 4.23
CA PHE A 61 -8.82 -3.30 4.26
C PHE A 61 -8.40 -3.77 2.87
N LEU A 62 -7.38 -3.11 2.32
CA LEU A 62 -6.85 -3.37 0.97
C LEU A 62 -5.71 -4.38 1.02
N GLN A 63 -6.00 -5.63 0.65
CA GLN A 63 -5.01 -6.69 0.51
C GLN A 63 -5.63 -7.90 -0.22
N ASN A 64 -5.12 -8.29 -1.36
CA ASN A 64 -5.65 -9.34 -2.25
C ASN A 64 -7.08 -9.02 -2.78
N ASN A 65 -7.47 -7.79 -2.77
CA ASN A 65 -8.73 -7.24 -3.27
C ASN A 65 -8.44 -5.87 -3.90
N PHE A 66 -9.48 -5.18 -4.32
CA PHE A 66 -9.37 -3.79 -4.75
C PHE A 66 -10.53 -2.98 -4.20
N TYR A 67 -10.38 -1.65 -4.23
CA TYR A 67 -11.45 -0.70 -4.04
C TYR A 67 -11.49 0.25 -5.22
N ASN A 68 -12.59 0.93 -5.42
CA ASN A 68 -12.70 1.92 -6.48
C ASN A 68 -12.78 3.34 -5.95
N TYR A 69 -12.29 4.27 -6.74
CA TYR A 69 -12.55 5.69 -6.63
C TYR A 69 -12.81 6.23 -8.04
N GLN A 70 -14.00 6.73 -8.29
CA GLN A 70 -14.45 7.08 -9.64
C GLN A 70 -14.27 5.88 -10.60
N ASP A 71 -13.57 6.07 -11.72
CA ASP A 71 -13.26 5.06 -12.72
C ASP A 71 -11.90 4.34 -12.50
N TYR A 72 -11.22 4.65 -11.39
CA TYR A 72 -9.96 3.99 -11.02
C TYR A 72 -10.19 2.82 -10.06
N ALA A 73 -9.47 1.73 -10.29
CA ALA A 73 -9.26 0.70 -9.29
C ALA A 73 -8.01 1.02 -8.45
N LEU A 74 -8.20 1.06 -7.14
CA LEU A 74 -7.16 1.19 -6.14
C LEU A 74 -6.73 -0.21 -5.75
N VAL A 75 -5.53 -0.61 -6.18
CA VAL A 75 -4.94 -1.92 -5.93
C VAL A 75 -3.74 -1.78 -5.01
N GLY A 76 -3.42 -2.81 -4.23
CA GLY A 76 -2.31 -2.65 -3.31
C GLY A 76 -1.89 -3.90 -2.56
N THR A 77 -0.70 -3.81 -2.02
CA THR A 77 -0.09 -4.78 -1.11
C THR A 77 0.91 -4.08 -0.21
N LYS A 78 1.31 -4.76 0.88
CA LYS A 78 2.37 -4.24 1.74
C LYS A 78 3.65 -3.92 0.94
N GLY A 79 3.94 -4.67 -0.12
CA GLY A 79 5.22 -4.59 -0.80
C GLY A 79 6.36 -5.19 0.01
N TYR A 80 7.56 -5.17 -0.54
CA TYR A 80 8.79 -5.54 0.15
C TYR A 80 10.03 -5.07 -0.61
N CYS A 81 10.91 -4.33 0.04
CA CYS A 81 12.22 -3.94 -0.48
C CYS A 81 13.34 -4.50 0.42
N TYR A 82 14.56 -4.56 -0.10
CA TYR A 82 15.70 -5.01 0.68
C TYR A 82 16.23 -3.89 1.59
N GLU A 83 16.33 -4.17 2.89
CA GLU A 83 16.81 -3.23 3.89
C GLU A 83 18.09 -3.69 4.58
N GLY A 84 18.78 -4.70 4.03
CA GLY A 84 20.04 -5.20 4.57
C GLY A 84 19.91 -6.11 5.80
N LYS A 85 18.68 -6.47 6.22
CA LYS A 85 18.42 -7.25 7.44
C LYS A 85 18.16 -8.73 7.18
N ASP A 86 17.68 -9.06 5.99
CA ASP A 86 17.31 -10.42 5.60
C ASP A 86 18.40 -11.13 4.82
N SER A 87 18.38 -12.48 4.81
CA SER A 87 19.09 -13.22 3.79
C SER A 87 18.51 -12.93 2.40
N ILE A 88 19.35 -12.98 1.39
CA ILE A 88 18.92 -12.74 -0.01
C ILE A 88 17.81 -13.71 -0.42
N GLU A 89 17.87 -14.97 -0.02
CA GLU A 89 16.83 -15.96 -0.30
C GLU A 89 15.49 -15.56 0.36
N HIS A 90 15.53 -15.15 1.63
CA HIS A 90 14.34 -14.71 2.35
C HIS A 90 13.73 -13.46 1.71
N PHE A 91 14.55 -12.49 1.35
CA PHE A 91 14.12 -11.30 0.62
C PHE A 91 13.39 -11.65 -0.68
N PHE A 92 13.98 -12.47 -1.55
CA PHE A 92 13.32 -12.86 -2.80
C PHE A 92 12.00 -13.58 -2.57
N LYS A 93 11.92 -14.47 -1.58
CA LYS A 93 10.68 -15.17 -1.21
C LYS A 93 9.59 -14.19 -0.78
N LEU A 94 9.92 -13.21 0.06
CA LEU A 94 8.95 -12.23 0.54
C LEU A 94 8.49 -11.30 -0.60
N ARG A 95 9.42 -10.81 -1.41
CA ARG A 95 9.13 -9.94 -2.55
C ARG A 95 8.23 -10.62 -3.57
N THR A 96 8.54 -11.85 -3.97
CA THR A 96 7.71 -12.63 -4.90
C THR A 96 6.29 -12.80 -4.35
N ARG A 97 6.15 -13.14 -3.09
CA ARG A 97 4.83 -13.28 -2.44
C ARG A 97 4.02 -11.97 -2.48
N GLU A 98 4.65 -10.82 -2.30
CA GLU A 98 3.93 -9.53 -2.35
C GLU A 98 3.56 -9.16 -3.80
N ILE A 99 4.37 -9.52 -4.80
CA ILE A 99 4.02 -9.40 -6.21
C ILE A 99 2.81 -10.26 -6.57
N ASP A 100 2.78 -11.53 -6.14
CA ASP A 100 1.64 -12.43 -6.39
C ASP A 100 0.35 -11.87 -5.77
N ARG A 101 0.44 -11.29 -4.57
CA ARG A 101 -0.69 -10.62 -3.91
C ARG A 101 -1.19 -9.41 -4.68
N LEU A 102 -0.26 -8.60 -5.20
CA LEU A 102 -0.61 -7.45 -6.02
C LEU A 102 -1.30 -7.88 -7.32
N ARG A 103 -0.82 -8.96 -7.97
CA ARG A 103 -1.51 -9.54 -9.13
C ARG A 103 -2.93 -9.98 -8.82
N VAL A 104 -3.17 -10.61 -7.68
CA VAL A 104 -4.53 -10.97 -7.23
C VAL A 104 -5.43 -9.72 -7.15
N SER A 105 -4.92 -8.60 -6.63
CA SER A 105 -5.66 -7.32 -6.60
C SER A 105 -6.00 -6.82 -8.01
N PHE A 106 -5.04 -6.87 -8.94
CA PHE A 106 -5.27 -6.48 -10.33
C PHE A 106 -6.30 -7.36 -11.04
N GLU A 107 -6.18 -8.68 -10.89
CA GLU A 107 -7.10 -9.61 -11.55
C GLU A 107 -8.53 -9.47 -11.01
N ALA A 108 -8.69 -9.22 -9.70
CA ALA A 108 -10.00 -8.91 -9.13
C ALA A 108 -10.60 -7.64 -9.73
N ALA A 109 -9.79 -6.58 -9.90
CA ALA A 109 -10.23 -5.32 -10.50
C ALA A 109 -10.56 -5.47 -12.00
N ARG A 110 -9.73 -6.18 -12.76
CA ARG A 110 -10.00 -6.47 -14.19
C ARG A 110 -11.28 -7.28 -14.39
N THR A 111 -11.48 -8.30 -13.54
CA THR A 111 -12.71 -9.10 -13.56
C THR A 111 -13.96 -8.25 -13.30
N ALA A 112 -13.82 -7.20 -12.50
CA ALA A 112 -14.88 -6.22 -12.25
C ALA A 112 -15.03 -5.14 -13.35
N GLY A 113 -14.18 -5.18 -14.41
CA GLY A 113 -14.27 -4.31 -15.57
C GLY A 113 -13.44 -3.02 -15.48
N TYR A 114 -12.51 -2.91 -14.52
CA TYR A 114 -11.60 -1.77 -14.41
C TYR A 114 -10.37 -1.93 -15.29
N ASP A 115 -9.96 -0.84 -15.93
CA ASP A 115 -8.77 -0.73 -16.78
C ASP A 115 -7.84 0.43 -16.40
N LYS A 116 -8.25 1.27 -15.43
CA LYS A 116 -7.44 2.36 -14.87
C LYS A 116 -7.04 2.03 -13.44
N PHE A 117 -5.73 2.06 -13.16
CA PHE A 117 -5.19 1.58 -11.90
C PHE A 117 -4.31 2.61 -11.21
N ILE A 118 -4.38 2.62 -9.88
CA ILE A 118 -3.41 3.24 -8.98
C ILE A 118 -2.92 2.16 -8.01
N ILE A 119 -1.60 2.00 -7.91
CA ILE A 119 -0.98 1.09 -6.94
C ILE A 119 -0.73 1.84 -5.62
N PHE A 120 -1.09 1.20 -4.52
CA PHE A 120 -0.68 1.59 -3.18
C PHE A 120 0.25 0.51 -2.60
N LEU A 121 1.41 0.94 -2.10
CA LEU A 121 2.37 0.09 -1.39
C LEU A 121 2.65 0.71 -0.02
N HIS A 122 3.06 -0.13 0.95
CA HIS A 122 3.67 0.38 2.17
C HIS A 122 5.17 0.56 1.96
N TYR A 123 5.88 -0.50 1.58
CA TYR A 123 7.28 -0.42 1.22
C TYR A 123 7.51 0.30 -0.12
N PRO A 124 8.66 0.96 -0.31
CA PRO A 124 9.00 1.56 -1.60
C PRO A 124 9.02 0.50 -2.72
N PRO A 125 8.73 0.91 -3.97
CA PRO A 125 8.69 -0.02 -5.10
C PRO A 125 10.05 -0.58 -5.47
N THR A 126 11.15 0.11 -5.11
CA THR A 126 12.53 -0.30 -5.38
C THR A 126 13.35 -0.31 -4.10
N THR A 127 14.41 -1.10 -4.06
CA THR A 127 15.49 -0.94 -3.08
C THR A 127 16.28 0.33 -3.39
N ILE A 128 16.85 0.98 -2.39
CA ILE A 128 17.70 2.17 -2.58
C ILE A 128 18.79 1.88 -3.61
N GLY A 129 18.93 2.77 -4.59
CA GLY A 129 19.89 2.64 -5.68
C GLY A 129 19.43 1.78 -6.87
N GLU A 130 18.34 1.04 -6.75
CA GLU A 130 17.73 0.32 -7.88
C GLU A 130 16.84 1.25 -8.69
N GLN A 131 16.92 1.12 -10.02
CA GLN A 131 16.07 1.89 -10.95
C GLN A 131 14.83 1.10 -11.37
N ASP A 132 14.87 -0.23 -11.29
CA ASP A 132 13.75 -1.10 -11.60
C ASP A 132 13.58 -2.22 -10.57
N SER A 133 12.39 -2.77 -10.53
CA SER A 133 12.04 -3.88 -9.66
C SER A 133 10.86 -4.66 -10.22
N PRO A 134 10.50 -5.82 -9.66
CA PRO A 134 9.25 -6.47 -10.02
C PRO A 134 7.99 -5.60 -9.81
N PHE A 135 8.01 -4.62 -8.87
CA PHE A 135 6.88 -3.71 -8.66
C PHE A 135 6.79 -2.64 -9.75
N THR A 136 7.92 -2.10 -10.23
CA THR A 136 7.90 -1.17 -11.37
C THR A 136 7.51 -1.88 -12.66
N LYS A 137 7.97 -3.14 -12.85
CA LYS A 137 7.60 -3.96 -14.02
C LYS A 137 6.10 -4.29 -14.05
N ILE A 138 5.50 -4.66 -12.92
CA ILE A 138 4.05 -4.89 -12.85
C ILE A 138 3.26 -3.59 -13.07
N ALA A 139 3.76 -2.45 -12.60
CA ALA A 139 3.12 -1.16 -12.87
C ALA A 139 3.08 -0.83 -14.37
N LEU A 140 4.15 -1.12 -15.11
CA LEU A 140 4.19 -1.00 -16.58
C LEU A 140 3.25 -2.02 -17.26
N GLU A 141 3.30 -3.29 -16.84
CA GLU A 141 2.47 -4.36 -17.40
C GLU A 141 0.96 -4.03 -17.36
N TYR A 142 0.51 -3.38 -16.29
CA TYR A 142 -0.91 -3.01 -16.10
C TYR A 142 -1.22 -1.57 -16.51
N ASN A 143 -0.27 -0.84 -17.11
CA ASN A 143 -0.41 0.55 -17.53
C ASN A 143 -0.92 1.45 -16.39
N VAL A 144 -0.30 1.34 -15.22
CA VAL A 144 -0.66 2.08 -14.01
C VAL A 144 -0.32 3.55 -14.16
N SER A 145 -1.20 4.44 -13.71
CA SER A 145 -0.92 5.88 -13.77
C SER A 145 -0.04 6.39 -12.62
N LYS A 146 -0.22 5.80 -11.43
CA LYS A 146 0.49 6.24 -10.22
C LYS A 146 0.85 5.05 -9.32
N VAL A 147 2.02 5.15 -8.66
CA VAL A 147 2.43 4.26 -7.56
C VAL A 147 2.67 5.12 -6.33
N ILE A 148 1.85 4.92 -5.31
CA ILE A 148 1.86 5.68 -4.06
C ILE A 148 2.41 4.77 -2.96
N TYR A 149 3.39 5.24 -2.17
CA TYR A 149 4.00 4.42 -1.14
C TYR A 149 4.49 5.25 0.05
N SER A 150 4.79 4.59 1.17
CA SER A 150 5.25 5.22 2.42
C SER A 150 6.50 4.51 2.99
N HIS A 151 6.53 4.16 4.28
CA HIS A 151 7.57 3.42 4.99
C HIS A 151 8.91 4.15 5.16
N CYS A 152 9.33 4.95 4.18
CA CYS A 152 10.57 5.71 4.27
C CYS A 152 10.41 6.89 5.21
N HIS A 153 11.15 6.90 6.32
CA HIS A 153 11.15 7.96 7.33
C HIS A 153 12.53 8.59 7.46
N GLY A 154 12.54 9.93 7.70
CA GLY A 154 13.77 10.71 7.86
C GLY A 154 14.39 11.16 6.55
N LYS A 155 15.11 12.29 6.63
CA LYS A 155 15.59 13.03 5.45
C LYS A 155 16.44 12.19 4.49
N GLU A 156 17.35 11.37 4.99
CA GLU A 156 18.20 10.51 4.14
C GLU A 156 17.36 9.57 3.27
N ARG A 157 16.36 8.90 3.88
CA ARG A 157 15.48 8.01 3.14
C ARG A 157 14.53 8.75 2.19
N PHE A 158 14.18 10.00 2.49
CA PHE A 158 13.39 10.82 1.56
C PHE A 158 14.18 11.15 0.30
N ASP A 159 15.45 11.52 0.46
CA ASP A 159 16.31 11.91 -0.65
C ASP A 159 16.59 10.72 -1.58
N ASP A 160 16.81 9.53 -1.01
CA ASP A 160 17.10 8.28 -1.72
C ASP A 160 15.85 7.55 -2.27
N SER A 161 14.65 8.01 -1.94
CA SER A 161 13.40 7.37 -2.36
C SER A 161 13.15 7.52 -3.86
N PHE A 162 12.60 6.48 -4.47
CA PHE A 162 12.26 6.43 -5.89
C PHE A 162 11.01 7.26 -6.19
N LYS A 163 11.19 8.49 -6.65
CA LYS A 163 10.13 9.50 -6.83
C LYS A 163 10.18 10.15 -8.21
N GLY A 164 9.04 10.68 -8.64
CA GLY A 164 8.90 11.43 -9.88
C GLY A 164 8.25 10.62 -11.00
N TYR A 165 8.42 11.07 -12.22
CA TYR A 165 7.88 10.41 -13.40
C TYR A 165 8.93 9.51 -14.04
N VAL A 166 8.64 8.22 -14.13
CA VAL A 166 9.47 7.22 -14.78
C VAL A 166 8.57 6.37 -15.68
N ASP A 167 8.93 6.25 -16.96
CA ASP A 167 8.18 5.49 -17.96
C ASP A 167 6.68 5.84 -18.03
N GLY A 168 6.34 7.11 -17.82
CA GLY A 168 4.95 7.60 -17.84
C GLY A 168 4.15 7.37 -16.56
N ILE A 169 4.75 6.77 -15.54
CA ILE A 169 4.14 6.48 -14.24
C ILE A 169 4.64 7.49 -13.20
N GLU A 170 3.73 8.06 -12.42
CA GLU A 170 4.07 8.91 -11.28
C GLU A 170 4.35 8.07 -10.03
N TYR A 171 5.57 8.14 -9.48
CA TYR A 171 5.97 7.51 -8.21
C TYR A 171 5.99 8.56 -7.11
N LYS A 172 5.23 8.34 -6.04
CA LYS A 172 5.04 9.34 -4.99
C LYS A 172 5.21 8.74 -3.59
N LEU A 173 6.16 9.31 -2.83
CA LEU A 173 6.31 9.03 -1.39
C LEU A 173 5.27 9.84 -0.61
N VAL A 174 4.56 9.17 0.31
CA VAL A 174 3.53 9.79 1.17
C VAL A 174 3.71 9.44 2.66
N SER A 175 4.95 9.21 3.11
CA SER A 175 5.21 9.04 4.55
C SER A 175 4.75 10.27 5.34
N GLY A 176 4.18 10.07 6.51
CA GLY A 176 3.56 11.14 7.29
C GLY A 176 4.52 12.29 7.61
N ASP A 177 5.75 11.99 8.03
CA ASP A 177 6.80 12.97 8.32
C ASP A 177 7.31 13.68 7.04
N TYR A 178 7.34 12.98 5.90
CA TYR A 178 7.66 13.58 4.60
C TYR A 178 6.62 14.63 4.19
N LEU A 179 5.34 14.36 4.42
CA LEU A 179 4.22 15.26 4.11
C LEU A 179 3.91 16.26 5.23
N ASN A 180 4.73 16.34 6.30
CA ASN A 180 4.42 17.14 7.49
C ASN A 180 3.02 16.85 8.05
N PHE A 181 2.62 15.57 8.03
CA PHE A 181 1.33 15.05 8.50
C PHE A 181 0.10 15.70 7.83
N LYS A 182 0.24 16.13 6.58
CA LYS A 182 -0.86 16.62 5.75
C LYS A 182 -1.21 15.60 4.70
N PRO A 183 -2.52 15.32 4.47
CA PRO A 183 -2.93 14.45 3.37
C PRO A 183 -2.48 15.00 2.02
N GLU A 184 -2.04 14.11 1.14
CA GLU A 184 -1.67 14.42 -0.23
C GLU A 184 -2.84 14.13 -1.17
N LEU A 185 -3.20 15.09 -2.03
CA LEU A 185 -4.25 14.89 -3.02
C LEU A 185 -3.71 14.05 -4.19
N ILE A 186 -4.29 12.89 -4.42
CA ILE A 186 -3.90 11.95 -5.48
C ILE A 186 -4.79 12.07 -6.71
N LEU A 187 -6.09 12.17 -6.49
CA LEU A 187 -7.12 12.40 -7.51
C LEU A 187 -8.07 13.50 -7.03
N PRO A 188 -8.53 14.40 -7.92
CA PRO A 188 -9.47 15.44 -7.58
C PRO A 188 -10.87 14.93 -7.24
#